data_cb8243ce8cb08c4ef971ef0c7ee77d40
#
_entry.id   cb8243ce8cb08c4ef971ef0c7ee77d40
#
_cell.length_a   1.000
_cell.length_b   1.000
_cell.length_c   1.000
_cell.angle_alpha   90.00
_cell.angle_beta   90.00
_cell.angle_gamma   90.00
#
_symmetry.space_group_name_H-M   'P 1'
#
loop_
_entity.id
_entity.type
_entity.pdbx_description
1 polymer ?
#
loop_
_entity_poly.entity_id
_entity_poly.type
_entity_poly.pdbx_seq_one_letter_code
_entity_poly.pdbx_strand_id
1 'polypeptide(L)'
;TIGLDGWPQGSVTVIAIIIGVLALVKPLLYFPLMTLLHTPPRTALLASSSLANFSEFGLIVIADAAGTGWVDHQWGAALSLAIAVSFLISSPLNSRAHRFYRNHQERLLRFETPLVRESYPDTSRARVIVLGMGNIGTGAYDSVAETYGDQVLGVDDNDRKLKRHQREHRRVVAADASDPDFWHRVAMDEVELIMLALTNHEENKLVADLLNELGYQGQIAAVVRFSEEAEELGKKGISAFNLYAQAGAGFAAHATDILGEPDYR
;
A
#
# COMPACT_ATOMS: atom_id res chain seq x y z
N THR A 1 1.45 -18.30 35.47
CA THR A 1 2.88 -18.68 35.40
C THR A 1 2.95 -20.17 35.18
N ILE A 2 3.28 -20.60 33.95
CA ILE A 2 3.57 -22.00 33.63
C ILE A 2 4.92 -22.29 34.28
N GLY A 3 4.92 -23.02 35.42
CA GLY A 3 6.15 -23.46 36.05
C GLY A 3 6.87 -24.48 35.15
N LEU A 4 8.20 -24.54 35.24
CA LEU A 4 9.01 -25.52 34.51
C LEU A 4 8.67 -26.99 34.87
N ASP A 5 7.98 -27.21 35.97
CA ASP A 5 7.49 -28.51 36.45
C ASP A 5 6.32 -29.08 35.58
N GLY A 6 5.71 -28.27 34.71
CA GLY A 6 4.64 -28.65 33.82
C GLY A 6 5.08 -28.90 32.35
N TRP A 7 6.38 -29.09 32.10
CA TRP A 7 6.86 -29.39 30.75
C TRP A 7 6.29 -30.71 30.21
N PRO A 8 5.71 -30.73 29.02
CA PRO A 8 5.10 -31.95 28.49
C PRO A 8 6.14 -33.05 28.28
N GLN A 9 5.74 -34.30 28.43
CA GLN A 9 6.61 -35.45 28.20
C GLN A 9 7.16 -35.43 26.75
N GLY A 10 8.32 -36.06 26.50
CA GLY A 10 9.04 -35.92 25.24
C GLY A 10 8.21 -36.19 23.97
N SER A 11 7.28 -37.14 24.01
CA SER A 11 6.37 -37.40 22.88
C SER A 11 5.39 -36.24 22.63
N VAL A 12 4.84 -35.65 23.69
CA VAL A 12 3.91 -34.52 23.59
C VAL A 12 4.64 -33.25 23.11
N THR A 13 5.87 -33.03 23.53
CA THR A 13 6.73 -31.95 23.07
C THR A 13 6.99 -32.07 21.57
N VAL A 14 7.32 -33.26 21.06
CA VAL A 14 7.52 -33.51 19.62
C VAL A 14 6.24 -33.20 18.84
N ILE A 15 5.08 -33.65 19.33
CA ILE A 15 3.78 -33.35 18.69
C ILE A 15 3.52 -31.85 18.68
N ALA A 16 3.79 -31.12 19.74
CA ALA A 16 3.62 -29.67 19.82
C ALA A 16 4.50 -28.93 18.80
N ILE A 17 5.75 -29.34 18.64
CA ILE A 17 6.66 -28.79 17.61
C ILE A 17 6.13 -29.08 16.21
N ILE A 18 5.67 -30.29 15.94
CA ILE A 18 5.08 -30.68 14.65
C ILE A 18 3.86 -29.81 14.35
N ILE A 19 2.96 -29.62 15.30
CA ILE A 19 1.77 -28.75 15.16
C ILE A 19 2.21 -27.31 14.86
N GLY A 20 3.21 -26.79 15.58
CA GLY A 20 3.76 -25.46 15.33
C GLY A 20 4.34 -25.28 13.93
N VAL A 21 5.07 -26.30 13.45
CA VAL A 21 5.63 -26.31 12.08
C VAL A 21 4.53 -26.43 11.03
N LEU A 22 3.45 -27.15 11.29
CA LEU A 22 2.27 -27.23 10.42
C LEU A 22 1.61 -25.85 10.16
N ALA A 23 1.90 -24.84 10.99
CA ALA A 23 1.50 -23.48 10.70
C ALA A 23 2.00 -22.97 9.32
N LEU A 24 3.15 -23.49 8.83
CA LEU A 24 3.68 -23.19 7.50
C LEU A 24 2.83 -23.77 6.37
N VAL A 25 2.04 -24.79 6.63
CA VAL A 25 1.13 -25.37 5.62
C VAL A 25 -0.05 -24.42 5.33
N LYS A 26 -0.45 -23.61 6.30
CA LYS A 26 -1.58 -22.68 6.13
C LYS A 26 -1.37 -21.68 4.97
N PRO A 27 -0.23 -20.96 4.85
CA PRO A 27 0.01 -20.09 3.70
C PRO A 27 -0.05 -20.81 2.37
N LEU A 28 0.44 -22.07 2.31
CA LEU A 28 0.41 -22.88 1.09
C LEU A 28 -1.02 -23.26 0.67
N LEU A 29 -1.95 -23.35 1.62
CA LEU A 29 -3.36 -23.63 1.35
C LEU A 29 -4.15 -22.34 1.10
N TYR A 30 -3.92 -21.31 1.91
CA TYR A 30 -4.68 -20.06 1.81
C TYR A 30 -4.32 -19.25 0.57
N PHE A 31 -3.06 -19.21 0.18
CA PHE A 31 -2.64 -18.48 -1.01
C PHE A 31 -3.41 -18.90 -2.28
N PRO A 32 -3.40 -20.18 -2.71
CA PRO A 32 -4.15 -20.59 -3.90
C PRO A 32 -5.67 -20.46 -3.71
N LEU A 33 -6.19 -20.67 -2.48
CA LEU A 33 -7.60 -20.48 -2.22
C LEU A 33 -8.02 -19.01 -2.40
N MET A 34 -7.26 -18.06 -1.88
CA MET A 34 -7.54 -16.64 -2.01
C MET A 34 -7.42 -16.17 -3.46
N THR A 35 -6.41 -16.62 -4.20
CA THR A 35 -6.28 -16.27 -5.61
C THR A 35 -7.43 -16.86 -6.45
N LEU A 36 -7.90 -18.06 -6.12
CA LEU A 36 -9.09 -18.65 -6.74
C LEU A 36 -10.37 -17.84 -6.45
N LEU A 37 -10.44 -17.23 -5.27
CA LEU A 37 -11.52 -16.30 -4.86
C LEU A 37 -11.32 -14.87 -5.37
N HIS A 38 -10.52 -14.70 -6.43
CA HIS A 38 -10.26 -13.41 -7.09
C HIS A 38 -9.55 -12.36 -6.22
N THR A 39 -8.75 -12.80 -5.24
CA THR A 39 -7.87 -11.90 -4.49
C THR A 39 -6.57 -11.69 -5.27
N PRO A 40 -6.07 -10.44 -5.42
CA PRO A 40 -4.79 -10.19 -6.05
C PRO A 40 -3.65 -10.99 -5.42
N PRO A 41 -2.70 -11.54 -6.20
CA PRO A 41 -1.65 -12.44 -5.69
C PRO A 41 -0.81 -11.85 -4.56
N ARG A 42 -0.53 -10.55 -4.58
CA ARG A 42 0.17 -9.86 -3.50
C ARG A 42 -0.64 -9.89 -2.20
N THR A 43 -1.88 -9.46 -2.27
CA THR A 43 -2.80 -9.46 -1.11
C THR A 43 -3.00 -10.87 -0.58
N ALA A 44 -3.18 -11.86 -1.47
CA ALA A 44 -3.29 -13.26 -1.11
C ALA A 44 -2.05 -13.78 -0.37
N LEU A 45 -0.84 -13.43 -0.85
CA LEU A 45 0.41 -13.82 -0.20
C LEU A 45 0.57 -13.18 1.19
N LEU A 46 0.33 -11.86 1.29
CA LEU A 46 0.45 -11.15 2.56
C LEU A 46 -0.57 -11.64 3.58
N ALA A 47 -1.83 -11.77 3.18
CA ALA A 47 -2.91 -12.28 4.04
C ALA A 47 -2.65 -13.72 4.49
N SER A 48 -2.25 -14.61 3.57
CA SER A 48 -1.94 -16.00 3.91
C SER A 48 -0.74 -16.11 4.87
N SER A 49 0.28 -15.25 4.70
CA SER A 49 1.43 -15.18 5.59
C SER A 49 1.06 -14.68 6.99
N SER A 50 0.16 -13.68 7.07
CA SER A 50 -0.36 -13.16 8.34
C SER A 50 -1.24 -14.17 9.08
N LEU A 51 -1.94 -15.05 8.35
CA LEU A 51 -2.77 -16.11 8.91
C LEU A 51 -1.99 -17.39 9.25
N ALA A 52 -0.67 -17.39 9.06
CA ALA A 52 0.17 -18.57 9.28
C ALA A 52 0.24 -19.00 10.75
N ASN A 53 0.16 -18.07 11.69
CA ASN A 53 0.21 -18.37 13.12
C ASN A 53 -1.09 -18.98 13.64
N PHE A 54 -0.98 -19.64 14.81
CA PHE A 54 -2.14 -20.05 15.58
C PHE A 54 -2.61 -18.91 16.49
N SER A 55 -3.93 -18.88 16.76
CA SER A 55 -4.52 -17.87 17.60
C SER A 55 -4.25 -18.15 19.08
N GLU A 56 -3.95 -17.12 19.85
CA GLU A 56 -3.83 -17.16 21.32
C GLU A 56 -5.14 -17.53 22.03
N PHE A 57 -6.28 -17.27 21.37
CA PHE A 57 -7.58 -17.69 21.89
C PHE A 57 -7.69 -19.22 22.02
N GLY A 58 -6.92 -20.00 21.26
CA GLY A 58 -6.80 -21.44 21.43
C GLY A 58 -6.33 -21.84 22.83
N LEU A 59 -5.54 -20.99 23.50
CA LEU A 59 -5.11 -21.23 24.90
C LEU A 59 -6.27 -21.14 25.89
N ILE A 60 -7.20 -20.24 25.66
CA ILE A 60 -8.39 -20.09 26.52
C ILE A 60 -9.26 -21.33 26.39
N VAL A 61 -9.51 -21.78 25.16
CA VAL A 61 -10.33 -22.96 24.88
C VAL A 61 -9.71 -24.22 25.49
N ILE A 62 -8.38 -24.41 25.36
CA ILE A 62 -7.72 -25.59 25.90
C ILE A 62 -7.64 -25.56 27.43
N ALA A 63 -7.48 -24.36 28.01
CA ALA A 63 -7.48 -24.20 29.48
C ALA A 63 -8.85 -24.56 30.08
N ASP A 64 -9.94 -24.16 29.43
CA ASP A 64 -11.29 -24.49 29.84
C ASP A 64 -11.56 -26.00 29.69
N ALA A 65 -11.18 -26.59 28.53
CA ALA A 65 -11.31 -28.02 28.27
C ALA A 65 -10.49 -28.86 29.23
N ALA A 66 -9.30 -28.43 29.66
CA ALA A 66 -8.50 -29.09 30.67
C ALA A 66 -9.12 -28.94 32.06
N GLY A 67 -9.69 -27.77 32.40
CA GLY A 67 -10.36 -27.52 33.66
C GLY A 67 -11.65 -28.36 33.85
N THR A 68 -12.34 -28.69 32.76
CA THR A 68 -13.52 -29.57 32.77
C THR A 68 -13.18 -31.06 32.65
N GLY A 69 -11.89 -31.40 32.52
CA GLY A 69 -11.42 -32.79 32.41
C GLY A 69 -11.60 -33.44 31.03
N TRP A 70 -11.96 -32.68 30.00
CA TRP A 70 -12.10 -33.18 28.63
C TRP A 70 -10.74 -33.49 28.01
N VAL A 71 -9.70 -32.75 28.43
CA VAL A 71 -8.35 -32.87 27.87
C VAL A 71 -7.35 -32.90 29.05
N ASP A 72 -6.31 -33.73 28.92
CA ASP A 72 -5.22 -33.78 29.90
C ASP A 72 -4.47 -32.43 29.96
N HIS A 73 -4.08 -32.00 31.18
CA HIS A 73 -3.33 -30.74 31.41
C HIS A 73 -2.04 -30.63 30.58
N GLN A 74 -1.40 -31.74 30.18
CA GLN A 74 -0.24 -31.77 29.30
C GLN A 74 -0.51 -31.12 27.95
N TRP A 75 -1.74 -31.22 27.44
CA TRP A 75 -2.13 -30.59 26.17
C TRP A 75 -2.18 -29.08 26.23
N GLY A 76 -2.50 -28.51 27.39
CA GLY A 76 -2.41 -27.07 27.60
C GLY A 76 -0.98 -26.54 27.37
N ALA A 77 0.01 -27.22 28.00
CA ALA A 77 1.42 -26.89 27.81
C ALA A 77 1.88 -27.14 26.34
N ALA A 78 1.45 -28.27 25.74
CA ALA A 78 1.79 -28.60 24.34
C ALA A 78 1.27 -27.57 23.34
N LEU A 79 0.00 -27.14 23.48
CA LEU A 79 -0.58 -26.13 22.61
C LEU A 79 0.01 -24.73 22.82
N SER A 80 0.36 -24.38 24.07
CA SER A 80 1.12 -23.16 24.36
C SER A 80 2.46 -23.16 23.62
N LEU A 81 3.18 -24.27 23.64
CA LEU A 81 4.44 -24.43 22.91
C LEU A 81 4.21 -24.37 21.39
N ALA A 82 3.18 -25.04 20.87
CA ALA A 82 2.85 -25.02 19.44
C ALA A 82 2.53 -23.59 18.94
N ILE A 83 1.77 -22.82 19.74
CA ILE A 83 1.47 -21.42 19.44
C ILE A 83 2.75 -20.60 19.45
N ALA A 84 3.59 -20.71 20.48
CA ALA A 84 4.86 -19.99 20.56
C ALA A 84 5.77 -20.29 19.36
N VAL A 85 5.90 -21.58 18.98
CA VAL A 85 6.67 -22.00 17.79
C VAL A 85 6.07 -21.42 16.52
N SER A 86 4.74 -21.42 16.37
CA SER A 86 4.08 -20.83 15.20
C SER A 86 4.34 -19.33 15.05
N PHE A 87 4.35 -18.56 16.13
CA PHE A 87 4.70 -17.14 16.12
C PHE A 87 6.18 -16.91 15.77
N LEU A 88 7.08 -17.73 16.33
CA LEU A 88 8.51 -17.64 16.06
C LEU A 88 8.81 -17.84 14.58
N ILE A 89 8.05 -18.70 13.91
CA ILE A 89 8.20 -18.99 12.47
C ILE A 89 7.44 -17.96 11.63
N SER A 90 6.21 -17.61 11.98
CA SER A 90 5.37 -16.72 11.17
C SER A 90 5.83 -15.27 11.18
N SER A 91 6.43 -14.79 12.26
CA SER A 91 6.92 -13.42 12.36
C SER A 91 7.98 -13.07 11.29
N PRO A 92 9.08 -13.81 11.12
CA PRO A 92 10.04 -13.56 10.06
C PRO A 92 9.48 -13.86 8.65
N LEU A 93 8.51 -14.77 8.52
CA LEU A 93 7.83 -15.03 7.26
C LEU A 93 7.03 -13.80 6.83
N ASN A 94 6.22 -13.25 7.72
CA ASN A 94 5.39 -12.08 7.45
C ASN A 94 6.25 -10.83 7.16
N SER A 95 7.31 -10.57 7.94
CA SER A 95 8.19 -9.42 7.73
C SER A 95 8.95 -9.47 6.40
N ARG A 96 9.18 -10.67 5.85
CA ARG A 96 9.85 -10.87 4.56
C ARG A 96 8.89 -11.06 3.39
N ALA A 97 7.59 -11.18 3.63
CA ALA A 97 6.58 -11.48 2.60
C ALA A 97 6.59 -10.44 1.47
N HIS A 98 6.72 -9.14 1.78
CA HIS A 98 6.83 -8.08 0.79
C HIS A 98 8.07 -8.25 -0.11
N ARG A 99 9.23 -8.54 0.48
CA ARG A 99 10.48 -8.77 -0.27
C ARG A 99 10.39 -10.05 -1.11
N PHE A 100 9.79 -11.08 -0.56
CA PHE A 100 9.57 -12.34 -1.28
C PHE A 100 8.67 -12.13 -2.50
N TYR A 101 7.57 -11.36 -2.34
CA TYR A 101 6.69 -11.01 -3.45
C TYR A 101 7.46 -10.29 -4.56
N ARG A 102 8.20 -9.22 -4.24
CA ARG A 102 8.99 -8.47 -5.24
C ARG A 102 9.95 -9.38 -6.03
N ASN A 103 10.62 -10.27 -5.35
CA ASN A 103 11.61 -11.16 -5.99
C ASN A 103 10.98 -12.27 -6.85
N HIS A 104 9.71 -12.60 -6.64
CA HIS A 104 9.03 -13.71 -7.32
C HIS A 104 7.75 -13.27 -8.03
N GLN A 105 7.56 -11.98 -8.23
CA GLN A 105 6.32 -11.38 -8.75
C GLN A 105 5.87 -12.01 -10.06
N GLU A 106 6.76 -12.18 -11.05
CA GLU A 106 6.41 -12.78 -12.34
C GLU A 106 5.82 -14.21 -12.21
N ARG A 107 6.30 -14.97 -11.23
CA ARG A 107 5.78 -16.31 -10.96
C ARG A 107 4.45 -16.28 -10.24
N LEU A 108 4.29 -15.33 -9.30
CA LEU A 108 3.09 -15.19 -8.51
C LEU A 108 1.92 -14.58 -9.34
N LEU A 109 2.21 -13.70 -10.29
CA LEU A 109 1.22 -13.17 -11.24
C LEU A 109 0.57 -14.25 -12.11
N ARG A 110 1.17 -15.43 -12.26
CA ARG A 110 0.54 -16.57 -12.95
C ARG A 110 -0.71 -17.08 -12.23
N PHE A 111 -0.84 -16.79 -10.95
CA PHE A 111 -2.03 -17.13 -10.15
C PHE A 111 -3.11 -16.04 -10.22
N GLU A 112 -2.85 -14.94 -10.93
CA GLU A 112 -3.83 -13.89 -11.13
C GLU A 112 -4.95 -14.35 -12.06
N THR A 113 -6.20 -14.21 -11.59
CA THR A 113 -7.35 -14.56 -12.40
C THR A 113 -7.64 -13.46 -13.43
N PRO A 114 -8.23 -13.79 -14.60
CA PRO A 114 -8.60 -12.80 -15.61
C PRO A 114 -9.47 -11.66 -15.04
N LEU A 115 -10.40 -11.98 -14.13
CA LEU A 115 -11.27 -10.99 -13.49
C LEU A 115 -10.47 -9.96 -12.69
N VAL A 116 -9.43 -10.37 -11.96
CA VAL A 116 -8.55 -9.47 -11.23
C VAL A 116 -7.74 -8.62 -12.21
N ARG A 117 -7.22 -9.22 -13.27
CA ARG A 117 -6.44 -8.51 -14.29
C ARG A 117 -7.27 -7.43 -14.99
N GLU A 118 -8.52 -7.73 -15.34
CA GLU A 118 -9.44 -6.79 -15.99
C GLU A 118 -9.95 -5.70 -15.05
N SER A 119 -9.85 -5.89 -13.74
CA SER A 119 -10.25 -4.87 -12.74
C SER A 119 -9.25 -3.73 -12.61
N TYR A 120 -8.00 -3.93 -13.09
CA TYR A 120 -6.99 -2.86 -13.06
C TYR A 120 -7.25 -1.84 -14.17
N PRO A 121 -7.05 -0.56 -13.86
CA PRO A 121 -7.31 0.51 -14.80
C PRO A 121 -6.33 0.51 -15.99
N ASP A 122 -6.80 0.97 -17.13
CA ASP A 122 -5.95 1.21 -18.30
C ASP A 122 -5.09 2.47 -18.09
N THR A 123 -3.80 2.26 -17.94
CA THR A 123 -2.78 3.30 -17.78
C THR A 123 -1.96 3.53 -19.06
N SER A 124 -2.31 2.86 -20.17
CA SER A 124 -1.58 2.96 -21.44
C SER A 124 -1.54 4.41 -21.94
N ARG A 125 -0.47 4.78 -22.66
CA ARG A 125 -0.26 6.12 -23.25
C ARG A 125 -0.18 7.29 -22.24
N ALA A 126 -0.08 7.03 -20.94
CA ALA A 126 0.08 8.10 -19.98
C ALA A 126 1.51 8.64 -20.01
N ARG A 127 1.70 9.88 -20.43
CA ARG A 127 2.98 10.62 -20.32
C ARG A 127 3.04 11.46 -19.06
N VAL A 128 1.89 11.93 -18.59
CA VAL A 128 1.77 12.68 -17.33
C VAL A 128 0.75 12.00 -16.43
N ILE A 129 1.12 11.75 -15.19
CA ILE A 129 0.23 11.18 -14.17
C ILE A 129 0.04 12.18 -13.05
N VAL A 130 -1.21 12.48 -12.70
CA VAL A 130 -1.57 13.35 -11.59
C VAL A 130 -2.17 12.50 -10.47
N LEU A 131 -1.51 12.44 -9.32
CA LEU A 131 -1.94 11.68 -8.15
C LEU A 131 -2.70 12.58 -7.17
N GLY A 132 -3.93 12.17 -6.86
CA GLY A 132 -4.84 12.96 -6.02
C GLY A 132 -5.67 13.95 -6.82
N MET A 133 -6.86 13.55 -7.26
CA MET A 133 -7.81 14.36 -8.03
C MET A 133 -8.71 15.22 -7.12
N GLY A 134 -8.09 15.87 -6.12
CA GLY A 134 -8.71 16.94 -5.33
C GLY A 134 -8.71 18.27 -6.07
N ASN A 135 -8.95 19.39 -5.38
CA ASN A 135 -9.04 20.70 -6.01
C ASN A 135 -7.74 21.08 -6.75
N ILE A 136 -6.59 20.83 -6.12
CA ILE A 136 -5.29 21.18 -6.71
C ILE A 136 -4.94 20.25 -7.86
N GLY A 137 -5.07 18.93 -7.64
CA GLY A 137 -4.78 17.96 -8.68
C GLY A 137 -5.70 18.09 -9.89
N THR A 138 -6.98 18.44 -9.69
CA THR A 138 -7.90 18.73 -10.80
C THR A 138 -7.45 19.95 -11.59
N GLY A 139 -7.08 21.04 -10.93
CA GLY A 139 -6.56 22.24 -11.61
C GLY A 139 -5.26 21.97 -12.36
N ALA A 140 -4.36 21.19 -11.75
CA ALA A 140 -3.12 20.77 -12.38
C ALA A 140 -3.38 19.88 -13.60
N TYR A 141 -4.30 18.89 -13.46
CA TYR A 141 -4.73 18.03 -14.57
C TYR A 141 -5.26 18.86 -15.76
N ASP A 142 -6.20 19.76 -15.50
CA ASP A 142 -6.82 20.56 -16.55
C ASP A 142 -5.78 21.42 -17.28
N SER A 143 -4.87 22.08 -16.56
CA SER A 143 -3.81 22.89 -17.16
C SER A 143 -2.83 22.06 -18.01
N VAL A 144 -2.44 20.87 -17.55
CA VAL A 144 -1.52 20.01 -18.29
C VAL A 144 -2.24 19.35 -19.47
N ALA A 145 -3.52 19.04 -19.36
CA ALA A 145 -4.33 18.46 -20.42
C ALA A 145 -4.50 19.40 -21.63
N GLU A 146 -4.38 20.71 -21.46
CA GLU A 146 -4.33 21.67 -22.58
C GLU A 146 -3.16 21.39 -23.54
N THR A 147 -2.04 20.86 -22.99
CA THR A 147 -0.82 20.59 -23.77
C THR A 147 -0.72 19.12 -24.19
N TYR A 148 -1.01 18.18 -23.28
CA TYR A 148 -0.78 16.76 -23.46
C TYR A 148 -2.05 15.97 -23.84
N GLY A 149 -3.23 16.60 -23.79
CA GLY A 149 -4.50 15.98 -24.17
C GLY A 149 -4.82 14.70 -23.41
N ASP A 150 -5.11 13.63 -24.12
CA ASP A 150 -5.46 12.31 -23.61
C ASP A 150 -4.27 11.53 -23.02
N GLN A 151 -3.06 12.08 -23.09
CA GLN A 151 -1.85 11.51 -22.48
C GLN A 151 -1.71 11.86 -20.99
N VAL A 152 -2.64 12.66 -20.45
CA VAL A 152 -2.73 12.92 -19.00
C VAL A 152 -3.64 11.91 -18.35
N LEU A 153 -3.18 11.32 -17.25
CA LEU A 153 -3.94 10.38 -16.45
C LEU A 153 -4.07 10.88 -15.02
N GLY A 154 -5.30 11.04 -14.53
CA GLY A 154 -5.58 11.33 -13.14
C GLY A 154 -5.77 10.04 -12.34
N VAL A 155 -5.22 9.97 -11.14
CA VAL A 155 -5.34 8.82 -10.23
C VAL A 155 -5.85 9.30 -8.87
N ASP A 156 -6.90 8.66 -8.36
CA ASP A 156 -7.43 8.91 -7.00
C ASP A 156 -8.03 7.60 -6.48
N ASP A 157 -7.99 7.38 -5.18
CA ASP A 157 -8.58 6.20 -4.55
C ASP A 157 -10.09 6.31 -4.29
N ASN A 158 -10.66 7.51 -4.47
CA ASN A 158 -12.05 7.82 -4.16
C ASN A 158 -12.98 7.70 -5.38
N ASP A 159 -13.68 6.59 -5.49
CA ASP A 159 -14.65 6.33 -6.56
C ASP A 159 -15.70 7.43 -6.78
N ARG A 160 -16.12 8.13 -5.72
CA ARG A 160 -17.13 9.20 -5.86
C ARG A 160 -16.58 10.39 -6.59
N LYS A 161 -15.32 10.76 -6.31
CA LYS A 161 -14.63 11.85 -7.04
C LYS A 161 -14.43 11.45 -8.49
N LEU A 162 -13.98 10.23 -8.75
CA LEU A 162 -13.69 9.74 -10.09
C LEU A 162 -14.92 9.75 -11.00
N LYS A 163 -16.09 9.35 -10.50
CA LYS A 163 -17.35 9.42 -11.26
C LYS A 163 -17.69 10.84 -11.70
N ARG A 164 -17.33 11.85 -10.92
CA ARG A 164 -17.49 13.26 -11.30
C ARG A 164 -16.53 13.63 -12.44
N HIS A 165 -15.25 13.31 -12.29
CA HIS A 165 -14.22 13.60 -13.29
C HIS A 165 -14.50 12.91 -14.63
N GLN A 166 -14.98 11.66 -14.59
CA GLN A 166 -15.39 10.94 -15.81
C GLN A 166 -16.55 11.62 -16.54
N ARG A 167 -17.54 12.17 -15.81
CA ARG A 167 -18.62 12.96 -16.42
C ARG A 167 -18.11 14.26 -17.05
N GLU A 168 -17.03 14.81 -16.54
CA GLU A 168 -16.35 15.99 -17.06
C GLU A 168 -15.29 15.62 -18.11
N HIS A 169 -15.35 14.38 -18.65
CA HIS A 169 -14.48 13.84 -19.71
C HIS A 169 -12.99 13.80 -19.37
N ARG A 170 -12.60 13.81 -18.10
CA ARG A 170 -11.22 13.59 -17.69
C ARG A 170 -10.87 12.11 -17.70
N ARG A 171 -9.70 11.79 -18.19
CA ARG A 171 -9.16 10.43 -18.12
C ARG A 171 -8.64 10.16 -16.72
N VAL A 172 -9.45 9.47 -15.92
CA VAL A 172 -9.15 9.18 -14.51
C VAL A 172 -9.37 7.71 -14.18
N VAL A 173 -8.58 7.20 -13.24
CA VAL A 173 -8.61 5.80 -12.81
C VAL A 173 -8.62 5.69 -11.29
N ALA A 174 -9.32 4.66 -10.79
CA ALA A 174 -9.33 4.29 -9.39
C ALA A 174 -8.08 3.48 -9.06
N ALA A 175 -7.17 4.04 -8.27
CA ALA A 175 -6.03 3.30 -7.77
C ALA A 175 -5.45 3.97 -6.51
N ASP A 176 -4.82 3.16 -5.68
CA ASP A 176 -3.99 3.61 -4.58
C ASP A 176 -2.56 3.81 -5.07
N ALA A 177 -2.10 5.06 -5.09
CA ALA A 177 -0.75 5.40 -5.52
C ALA A 177 0.35 4.83 -4.61
N SER A 178 0.01 4.43 -3.39
CA SER A 178 0.94 3.76 -2.47
C SER A 178 1.07 2.25 -2.73
N ASP A 179 0.21 1.68 -3.61
CA ASP A 179 0.27 0.26 -3.97
C ASP A 179 1.32 0.00 -5.07
N PRO A 180 2.40 -0.76 -4.79
CA PRO A 180 3.37 -1.14 -5.82
C PRO A 180 2.76 -1.90 -6.99
N ASP A 181 1.65 -2.65 -6.81
CA ASP A 181 1.03 -3.42 -7.87
C ASP A 181 0.40 -2.53 -8.95
N PHE A 182 -0.06 -1.33 -8.57
CA PHE A 182 -0.48 -0.30 -9.52
C PHE A 182 0.69 0.10 -10.44
N TRP A 183 1.83 0.46 -9.87
CA TRP A 183 3.00 0.93 -10.62
C TRP A 183 3.63 -0.12 -11.53
N HIS A 184 3.56 -1.39 -11.14
CA HIS A 184 4.03 -2.48 -12.01
C HIS A 184 3.21 -2.66 -13.30
N ARG A 185 2.05 -2.04 -13.37
CA ARG A 185 1.16 -2.07 -14.55
C ARG A 185 1.24 -0.80 -15.38
N VAL A 186 1.84 0.23 -14.84
CA VAL A 186 2.14 1.47 -15.54
C VAL A 186 3.38 1.27 -16.41
N ALA A 187 3.31 1.68 -17.66
CA ALA A 187 4.48 1.73 -18.55
C ALA A 187 5.40 2.89 -18.11
N MET A 188 6.14 2.69 -17.00
CA MET A 188 6.92 3.74 -16.33
C MET A 188 7.93 4.43 -17.28
N ASP A 189 8.43 3.70 -18.27
CA ASP A 189 9.38 4.23 -19.28
C ASP A 189 8.72 5.25 -20.23
N GLU A 190 7.38 5.22 -20.36
CA GLU A 190 6.62 6.17 -21.18
C GLU A 190 6.19 7.41 -20.39
N VAL A 191 6.24 7.34 -19.05
CA VAL A 191 5.80 8.43 -18.16
C VAL A 191 6.94 9.42 -17.96
N GLU A 192 6.73 10.66 -18.37
CA GLU A 192 7.72 11.73 -18.28
C GLU A 192 7.61 12.52 -16.97
N LEU A 193 6.37 12.69 -16.46
CA LEU A 193 6.09 13.49 -15.28
C LEU A 193 5.05 12.83 -14.37
N ILE A 194 5.35 12.76 -13.09
CA ILE A 194 4.40 12.38 -12.04
C ILE A 194 4.19 13.58 -11.11
N MET A 195 2.94 14.01 -10.96
CA MET A 195 2.55 15.13 -10.11
C MET A 195 1.87 14.62 -8.85
N LEU A 196 2.50 14.83 -7.69
CA LEU A 196 1.99 14.43 -6.38
C LEU A 196 1.14 15.56 -5.80
N ALA A 197 -0.18 15.42 -5.89
CA ALA A 197 -1.17 16.37 -5.36
C ALA A 197 -2.05 15.72 -4.27
N LEU A 198 -1.49 14.74 -3.54
CA LEU A 198 -2.17 14.07 -2.44
C LEU A 198 -2.34 15.05 -1.26
N THR A 199 -3.37 14.84 -0.46
CA THR A 199 -3.74 15.77 0.61
C THR A 199 -2.74 15.75 1.76
N ASN A 200 -2.10 14.62 1.99
CA ASN A 200 -1.18 14.38 3.10
C ASN A 200 0.28 14.36 2.60
N HIS A 201 1.14 15.14 3.27
CA HIS A 201 2.58 15.18 2.95
C HIS A 201 3.25 13.80 3.09
N GLU A 202 2.92 13.05 4.14
CA GLU A 202 3.48 11.71 4.35
C GLU A 202 3.11 10.72 3.22
N GLU A 203 1.93 10.87 2.63
CA GLU A 203 1.54 10.08 1.46
C GLU A 203 2.35 10.48 0.22
N ASN A 204 2.54 11.78 -0.03
CA ASN A 204 3.41 12.26 -1.12
C ASN A 204 4.83 11.71 -0.97
N LYS A 205 5.38 11.72 0.24
CA LYS A 205 6.69 11.19 0.56
C LYS A 205 6.78 9.67 0.36
N LEU A 206 5.77 8.93 0.84
CA LEU A 206 5.69 7.48 0.67
C LEU A 206 5.68 7.09 -0.82
N VAL A 207 4.86 7.76 -1.62
CA VAL A 207 4.78 7.52 -3.06
C VAL A 207 6.08 7.90 -3.76
N ALA A 208 6.70 9.01 -3.38
CA ALA A 208 7.99 9.43 -3.90
C ALA A 208 9.10 8.40 -3.62
N ASP A 209 9.15 7.87 -2.39
CA ASP A 209 10.09 6.82 -2.01
C ASP A 209 9.85 5.53 -2.80
N LEU A 210 8.58 5.15 -2.97
CA LEU A 210 8.19 3.99 -3.78
C LEU A 210 8.63 4.13 -5.24
N LEU A 211 8.40 5.28 -5.86
CA LEU A 211 8.82 5.55 -7.24
C LEU A 211 10.34 5.45 -7.40
N ASN A 212 11.10 5.99 -6.44
CA ASN A 212 12.55 5.85 -6.42
C ASN A 212 12.99 4.38 -6.24
N GLU A 213 12.34 3.62 -5.35
CA GLU A 213 12.61 2.18 -5.18
C GLU A 213 12.30 1.36 -6.44
N LEU A 214 11.29 1.75 -7.21
CA LEU A 214 10.93 1.13 -8.49
C LEU A 214 11.82 1.57 -9.65
N GLY A 215 12.72 2.53 -9.42
CA GLY A 215 13.69 3.00 -10.41
C GLY A 215 13.11 3.97 -11.44
N TYR A 216 12.03 4.68 -11.11
CA TYR A 216 11.48 5.69 -12.01
C TYR A 216 12.51 6.77 -12.36
N GLN A 217 12.67 7.05 -13.65
CA GLN A 217 13.67 7.97 -14.19
C GLN A 217 13.10 9.31 -14.66
N GLY A 218 11.77 9.45 -14.72
CA GLY A 218 11.10 10.68 -15.12
C GLY A 218 11.12 11.75 -14.02
N GLN A 219 10.45 12.85 -14.26
CA GLN A 219 10.36 13.96 -13.30
C GLN A 219 9.25 13.74 -12.28
N ILE A 220 9.51 14.11 -11.03
CA ILE A 220 8.51 14.12 -9.97
C ILE A 220 8.34 15.57 -9.49
N ALA A 221 7.10 16.06 -9.51
CA ALA A 221 6.71 17.33 -8.91
C ALA A 221 5.71 17.09 -7.79
N ALA A 222 5.81 17.80 -6.67
CA ALA A 222 4.91 17.64 -5.54
C ALA A 222 4.36 18.97 -5.05
N VAL A 223 3.10 18.99 -4.67
CA VAL A 223 2.51 20.10 -3.95
C VAL A 223 2.79 19.92 -2.46
N VAL A 224 3.31 20.97 -1.83
CA VAL A 224 3.57 21.04 -0.39
C VAL A 224 2.93 22.28 0.19
N ARG A 225 2.70 22.27 1.50
CA ARG A 225 2.08 23.41 2.22
C ARG A 225 3.11 24.28 2.90
N PHE A 226 4.17 23.68 3.44
CA PHE A 226 5.18 24.32 4.26
C PHE A 226 6.57 24.22 3.63
N SER A 227 7.43 25.16 3.99
CA SER A 227 8.80 25.23 3.43
C SER A 227 9.67 24.05 3.87
N GLU A 228 9.44 23.52 5.08
CA GLU A 228 10.17 22.35 5.59
C GLU A 228 9.85 21.09 4.75
N GLU A 229 8.60 20.93 4.32
CA GLU A 229 8.18 19.85 3.42
C GLU A 229 8.86 19.96 2.05
N ALA A 230 9.01 21.21 1.56
CA ALA A 230 9.69 21.47 0.29
C ALA A 230 11.19 21.12 0.38
N GLU A 231 11.85 21.45 1.49
CA GLU A 231 13.25 21.07 1.70
C GLU A 231 13.44 19.56 1.77
N GLU A 232 12.52 18.86 2.45
CA GLU A 232 12.58 17.42 2.60
C GLU A 232 12.49 16.71 1.24
N LEU A 233 11.53 17.08 0.40
CA LEU A 233 11.37 16.51 -0.93
C LEU A 233 12.47 16.97 -1.88
N GLY A 234 12.95 18.20 -1.75
CA GLY A 234 14.08 18.73 -2.53
C GLY A 234 15.36 17.94 -2.33
N LYS A 235 15.64 17.45 -1.11
CA LYS A 235 16.80 16.56 -0.84
C LYS A 235 16.70 15.22 -1.58
N LYS A 236 15.51 14.82 -2.00
CA LYS A 236 15.25 13.61 -2.81
C LYS A 236 15.21 13.90 -4.32
N GLY A 237 15.54 15.12 -4.74
CA GLY A 237 15.52 15.54 -6.15
C GLY A 237 14.10 15.81 -6.70
N ILE A 238 13.11 15.97 -5.83
CA ILE A 238 11.71 16.20 -6.20
C ILE A 238 11.45 17.71 -6.27
N SER A 239 10.86 18.18 -7.37
CA SER A 239 10.47 19.58 -7.51
C SER A 239 9.23 19.86 -6.64
N ALA A 240 9.37 20.71 -5.62
CA ALA A 240 8.29 21.03 -4.70
C ALA A 240 7.68 22.41 -4.98
N PHE A 241 6.35 22.45 -5.13
CA PHE A 241 5.56 23.66 -5.25
C PHE A 241 4.92 24.00 -3.92
N ASN A 242 5.37 25.11 -3.27
CA ASN A 242 4.80 25.56 -2.00
C ASN A 242 3.49 26.32 -2.24
N LEU A 243 2.37 25.64 -1.97
CA LEU A 243 1.03 26.17 -2.23
C LEU A 243 0.75 27.46 -1.47
N TYR A 244 1.07 27.53 -0.18
CA TYR A 244 0.72 28.69 0.63
C TYR A 244 1.57 29.91 0.30
N ALA A 245 2.84 29.73 0.02
CA ALA A 245 3.71 30.81 -0.40
C ALA A 245 3.26 31.41 -1.75
N GLN A 246 2.94 30.53 -2.72
CA GLN A 246 2.47 30.96 -4.05
C GLN A 246 1.06 31.58 -4.00
N ALA A 247 0.15 30.99 -3.22
CA ALA A 247 -1.19 31.53 -3.03
C ALA A 247 -1.14 32.92 -2.35
N GLY A 248 -0.26 33.10 -1.36
CA GLY A 248 -0.06 34.38 -0.70
C GLY A 248 0.46 35.46 -1.66
N ALA A 249 1.46 35.14 -2.47
CA ALA A 249 1.98 36.03 -3.48
C ALA A 249 0.94 36.39 -4.55
N GLY A 250 0.21 35.37 -5.04
CA GLY A 250 -0.87 35.59 -6.02
C GLY A 250 -2.03 36.43 -5.47
N PHE A 251 -2.40 36.21 -4.20
CA PHE A 251 -3.41 37.01 -3.54
C PHE A 251 -2.97 38.47 -3.38
N ALA A 252 -1.72 38.72 -2.98
CA ALA A 252 -1.17 40.05 -2.88
C ALA A 252 -1.16 40.78 -4.23
N ALA A 253 -0.74 40.10 -5.30
CA ALA A 253 -0.75 40.63 -6.67
C ALA A 253 -2.19 41.00 -7.09
N HIS A 254 -3.15 40.11 -6.90
CA HIS A 254 -4.57 40.37 -7.22
C HIS A 254 -5.13 41.55 -6.42
N ALA A 255 -4.77 41.66 -5.14
CA ALA A 255 -5.24 42.79 -4.29
C ALA A 255 -4.62 44.13 -4.71
N THR A 256 -3.36 44.16 -5.14
CA THR A 256 -2.71 45.36 -5.67
C THR A 256 -3.28 45.79 -7.01
N ASP A 257 -3.66 44.87 -7.88
CA ASP A 257 -4.34 45.19 -9.14
C ASP A 257 -5.68 45.89 -8.93
N ILE A 258 -6.40 45.55 -7.86
CA ILE A 258 -7.68 46.24 -7.48
C ILE A 258 -7.45 47.69 -7.06
N LEU A 259 -6.29 47.98 -6.45
CA LEU A 259 -5.97 49.34 -6.00
C LEU A 259 -5.61 50.28 -7.16
N GLY A 260 -5.30 49.73 -8.33
CA GLY A 260 -4.75 50.50 -9.47
C GLY A 260 -3.29 50.93 -9.25
N GLU A 261 -2.65 51.40 -10.30
CA GLU A 261 -1.29 51.98 -10.18
C GLU A 261 -1.32 53.15 -9.22
N PRO A 262 -0.38 53.23 -8.23
CA PRO A 262 -0.29 54.37 -7.36
C PRO A 262 0.00 55.62 -8.19
N ASP A 263 -0.88 56.64 -8.12
CA ASP A 263 -0.70 57.89 -8.80
C ASP A 263 0.45 58.67 -8.12
N TYR A 264 1.68 58.41 -8.61
CA TYR A 264 2.86 59.19 -8.22
C TYR A 264 2.82 60.54 -8.92
N ARG A 265 2.09 61.50 -8.30
CA ARG A 265 2.24 62.93 -8.56
C ARG A 265 3.22 63.59 -7.60
#